data_c45447a008cdf2e4e30da338841b6f52
#
_entry.id   c45447a008cdf2e4e30da338841b6f52
#
_cell.length_a   1.000
_cell.length_b   1.000
_cell.length_c   1.000
_cell.angle_alpha   90.00
_cell.angle_beta   90.00
_cell.angle_gamma   90.00
#
_symmetry.space_group_name_H-M   'P 1'
#
loop_
_entity.id
_entity.type
_entity.pdbx_description
1 polymer ?
#
loop_
_entity_poly.entity_id
_entity_poly.type
_entity_poly.pdbx_seq_one_letter_code
_entity_poly.pdbx_strand_id
1 'polypeptide(L)'
;MGQKPKVAFICVHNSCRSQIAEALGKYLASDIFESFSAGTETVPQINQDAVRLIKQLYGIDMAQTQYSKSLNELPPVDIVITMGCNVACPYLPCKHREDWGLDDPTGHGDDVFAETIQAIHRNILDLKGRIQNMI
;
A
#
# COMPACT_ATOMS: atom_id res chain seq x y z
N MET A 1 25.03 -1.98 10.36
CA MET A 1 23.59 -2.12 10.45
C MET A 1 22.96 -1.83 9.13
N GLY A 2 22.19 -2.75 8.61
CA GLY A 2 21.54 -2.57 7.35
C GLY A 2 20.38 -1.58 7.44
N GLN A 3 20.11 -0.92 6.33
CA GLN A 3 18.90 -0.10 6.22
C GLN A 3 17.69 -1.02 6.16
N LYS A 4 16.56 -0.51 6.62
CA LYS A 4 15.30 -1.23 6.48
C LYS A 4 14.97 -1.38 4.99
N PRO A 5 14.42 -2.53 4.56
CA PRO A 5 13.94 -2.66 3.18
C PRO A 5 12.88 -1.61 2.86
N LYS A 6 12.85 -1.18 1.60
CA LYS A 6 11.82 -0.27 1.11
C LYS A 6 10.79 -1.07 0.33
N VAL A 7 9.53 -0.95 0.72
CA VAL A 7 8.40 -1.67 0.11
C VAL A 7 7.50 -0.67 -0.59
N ALA A 8 7.24 -0.89 -1.87
CA ALA A 8 6.32 -0.06 -2.64
C ALA A 8 5.04 -0.83 -2.94
N PHE A 9 3.92 -0.27 -2.54
CA PHE A 9 2.59 -0.80 -2.82
C PHE A 9 2.03 -0.11 -4.04
N ILE A 10 1.71 -0.86 -5.09
CA ILE A 10 1.38 -0.33 -6.41
C ILE A 10 -0.05 -0.71 -6.81
N CYS A 11 -0.83 0.27 -7.23
CA CYS A 11 -2.10 0.04 -7.91
C CYS A 11 -2.26 1.06 -9.03
N VAL A 12 -3.38 1.01 -9.78
CA VAL A 12 -3.51 1.86 -10.97
C VAL A 12 -3.52 3.34 -10.59
N HIS A 13 -4.44 3.76 -9.73
CA HIS A 13 -4.63 5.18 -9.43
C HIS A 13 -3.89 5.66 -8.18
N ASN A 14 -3.33 4.75 -7.39
CA ASN A 14 -2.72 5.10 -6.10
C ASN A 14 -3.69 5.94 -5.25
N SER A 15 -4.95 5.52 -5.21
CA SER A 15 -5.98 6.28 -4.49
C SER A 15 -6.65 5.50 -3.36
N CYS A 16 -6.65 4.16 -3.40
CA CYS A 16 -7.36 3.35 -2.43
C CYS A 16 -6.47 2.26 -1.84
N ARG A 17 -6.40 1.09 -2.49
CA ARG A 17 -5.70 -0.09 -1.94
C ARG A 17 -4.24 0.17 -1.58
N SER A 18 -3.49 0.76 -2.49
CA SER A 18 -2.08 1.03 -2.24
C SER A 18 -1.87 2.12 -1.18
N GLN A 19 -2.76 3.09 -1.10
CA GLN A 19 -2.69 4.13 -0.05
C GLN A 19 -2.98 3.52 1.32
N ILE A 20 -3.98 2.65 1.41
CA ILE A 20 -4.28 1.92 2.65
C ILE A 20 -3.06 1.10 3.07
N ALA A 21 -2.45 0.38 2.13
CA ALA A 21 -1.28 -0.44 2.42
C ALA A 21 -0.11 0.40 2.90
N GLU A 22 0.14 1.55 2.28
CA GLU A 22 1.19 2.45 2.75
C GLU A 22 0.93 2.91 4.19
N ALA A 23 -0.30 3.33 4.49
CA ALA A 23 -0.66 3.80 5.82
C ALA A 23 -0.51 2.70 6.87
N LEU A 24 -1.02 1.50 6.58
CA LEU A 24 -0.93 0.38 7.51
C LEU A 24 0.49 -0.13 7.66
N GLY A 25 1.29 -0.09 6.59
CA GLY A 25 2.71 -0.43 6.68
C GLY A 25 3.45 0.50 7.63
N LYS A 26 3.18 1.79 7.55
CA LYS A 26 3.77 2.78 8.46
C LYS A 26 3.29 2.58 9.90
N TYR A 27 2.03 2.19 10.08
CA TYR A 27 1.45 2.01 11.40
C TYR A 27 1.90 0.70 12.06
N LEU A 28 1.94 -0.39 11.30
CA LEU A 28 2.17 -1.73 11.86
C LEU A 28 3.60 -2.21 11.76
N ALA A 29 4.39 -1.68 10.83
CA ALA A 29 5.66 -2.29 10.46
C ALA A 29 6.80 -1.29 10.20
N SER A 30 6.68 -0.06 10.69
CA SER A 30 7.69 0.97 10.45
C SER A 30 9.05 0.61 11.05
N ASP A 31 9.09 -0.29 12.03
CA ASP A 31 10.32 -0.77 12.63
C ASP A 31 11.03 -1.81 11.75
N ILE A 32 10.34 -2.39 10.78
CA ILE A 32 10.88 -3.48 9.94
C ILE A 32 11.11 -3.03 8.50
N PHE A 33 10.22 -2.24 7.92
CA PHE A 33 10.38 -1.76 6.55
C PHE A 33 9.85 -0.34 6.38
N GLU A 34 10.34 0.35 5.35
CA GLU A 34 9.80 1.64 4.94
C GLU A 34 8.72 1.43 3.89
N SER A 35 7.59 2.12 4.06
CA SER A 35 6.39 1.92 3.26
C SER A 35 6.19 3.07 2.28
N PHE A 36 6.01 2.74 1.00
CA PHE A 36 5.75 3.70 -0.08
C PHE A 36 4.57 3.20 -0.91
N SER A 37 3.97 4.08 -1.68
CA SER A 37 2.95 3.68 -2.66
C SER A 37 3.03 4.56 -3.90
N ALA A 38 2.54 4.04 -5.01
CA ALA A 38 2.49 4.77 -6.27
C ALA A 38 1.50 4.11 -7.22
N GLY A 39 1.18 4.78 -8.31
CA GLY A 39 0.30 4.25 -9.34
C GLY A 39 0.75 4.61 -10.74
N THR A 40 0.17 3.92 -11.71
CA THR A 40 0.46 4.17 -13.13
C THR A 40 -0.34 5.36 -13.67
N GLU A 41 -1.50 5.65 -13.07
CA GLU A 41 -2.36 6.77 -13.45
C GLU A 41 -2.80 7.49 -12.18
N THR A 42 -2.17 8.61 -11.88
CA THR A 42 -2.48 9.34 -10.64
C THR A 42 -3.82 10.07 -10.74
N VAL A 43 -4.40 10.37 -9.59
CA VAL A 43 -5.65 11.12 -9.46
C VAL A 43 -5.43 12.31 -8.53
N PRO A 44 -6.31 13.35 -8.60
CA PRO A 44 -6.11 14.54 -7.76
C PRO A 44 -6.24 14.30 -6.27
N GLN A 45 -7.02 13.30 -5.85
CA GLN A 45 -7.28 13.04 -4.44
C GLN A 45 -7.26 11.55 -4.14
N ILE A 46 -6.84 11.21 -2.93
CA ILE A 46 -7.00 9.85 -2.39
C ILE A 46 -8.51 9.57 -2.26
N ASN A 47 -8.90 8.32 -2.41
CA ASN A 47 -10.29 7.91 -2.20
C ASN A 47 -10.77 8.35 -0.82
N GLN A 48 -11.84 9.13 -0.78
CA GLN A 48 -12.32 9.74 0.47
C GLN A 48 -12.94 8.73 1.43
N ASP A 49 -13.49 7.64 0.94
CA ASP A 49 -13.98 6.56 1.81
C ASP A 49 -12.81 5.86 2.50
N ALA A 50 -11.71 5.67 1.79
CA ALA A 50 -10.49 5.12 2.39
C ALA A 50 -9.95 6.04 3.48
N VAL A 51 -9.89 7.35 3.21
CA VAL A 51 -9.44 8.34 4.20
C VAL A 51 -10.31 8.28 5.45
N ARG A 52 -11.62 8.28 5.26
CA ARG A 52 -12.60 8.27 6.36
C ARG A 52 -12.48 7.01 7.22
N LEU A 53 -12.44 5.85 6.57
CA LEU A 53 -12.43 4.57 7.28
C LEU A 53 -11.10 4.31 7.99
N ILE A 54 -9.98 4.67 7.38
CA ILE A 54 -8.68 4.52 8.02
C ILE A 54 -8.58 5.43 9.24
N LYS A 55 -9.11 6.64 9.16
CA LYS A 55 -9.14 7.53 10.32
C LYS A 55 -10.03 6.96 11.42
N GLN A 56 -11.17 6.41 11.06
CA GLN A 56 -12.13 5.84 12.01
C GLN A 56 -11.56 4.60 12.70
N LEU A 57 -10.90 3.72 11.96
CA LEU A 57 -10.42 2.43 12.48
C LEU A 57 -9.05 2.53 13.15
N TYR A 58 -8.18 3.42 12.70
CA TYR A 58 -6.79 3.49 13.16
C TYR A 58 -6.36 4.85 13.69
N GLY A 59 -7.19 5.87 13.52
CA GLY A 59 -6.83 7.23 13.93
C GLY A 59 -5.81 7.91 13.02
N ILE A 60 -5.60 7.38 11.83
CA ILE A 60 -4.62 7.89 10.87
C ILE A 60 -5.33 8.79 9.85
N ASP A 61 -4.85 10.01 9.66
CA ASP A 61 -5.37 10.90 8.62
C ASP A 61 -4.44 10.84 7.40
N MET A 62 -4.78 9.96 6.47
CA MET A 62 -3.97 9.76 5.25
C MET A 62 -3.88 11.03 4.40
N ALA A 63 -4.92 11.88 4.44
CA ALA A 63 -4.94 13.09 3.61
C ALA A 63 -3.88 14.10 4.02
N GLN A 64 -3.38 14.04 5.25
CA GLN A 64 -2.35 14.95 5.73
C GLN A 64 -0.94 14.52 5.34
N THR A 65 -0.72 13.22 5.15
CA THR A 65 0.62 12.67 4.99
C THR A 65 0.84 11.98 3.67
N GLN A 66 -0.21 11.70 2.92
CA GLN A 66 -0.12 10.92 1.69
C GLN A 66 -0.85 11.63 0.55
N TYR A 67 -0.46 11.31 -0.67
CA TYR A 67 -1.08 11.82 -1.88
C TYR A 67 -0.89 10.81 -3.01
N SER A 68 -1.69 10.91 -4.06
CA SER A 68 -1.58 10.04 -5.22
C SER A 68 -0.29 10.37 -5.99
N LYS A 69 0.59 9.38 -6.17
CA LYS A 69 1.94 9.55 -6.73
C LYS A 69 2.15 8.67 -7.93
N SER A 70 2.94 9.16 -8.88
CA SER A 70 3.37 8.33 -10.00
C SER A 70 4.57 7.46 -9.58
N LEU A 71 4.84 6.45 -10.41
CA LEU A 71 5.99 5.57 -10.18
C LEU A 71 7.32 6.31 -10.19
N ASN A 72 7.40 7.42 -10.94
CA ASN A 72 8.62 8.22 -11.03
C ASN A 72 9.00 8.91 -9.72
N GLU A 73 8.06 9.03 -8.80
CA GLU A 73 8.30 9.68 -7.50
C GLU A 73 8.86 8.72 -6.46
N LEU A 74 8.95 7.42 -6.78
CA LEU A 74 9.47 6.43 -5.84
C LEU A 74 10.99 6.45 -5.78
N PRO A 75 11.57 6.30 -4.57
CA PRO A 75 12.99 5.99 -4.47
C PRO A 75 13.24 4.57 -4.97
N PRO A 76 14.50 4.14 -5.12
CA PRO A 76 14.78 2.73 -5.36
C PRO A 76 14.15 1.88 -4.25
N VAL A 77 13.47 0.80 -4.62
CA VAL A 77 12.78 -0.04 -3.65
C VAL A 77 13.29 -1.48 -3.74
N ASP A 78 13.14 -2.21 -2.64
CA ASP A 78 13.59 -3.59 -2.55
C ASP A 78 12.47 -4.57 -2.88
N ILE A 79 11.24 -4.23 -2.51
CA ILE A 79 10.07 -5.10 -2.65
C ILE A 79 8.95 -4.32 -3.31
N VAL A 80 8.31 -4.93 -4.31
CA VAL A 80 7.15 -4.36 -4.99
C VAL A 80 5.94 -5.26 -4.72
N ILE A 81 4.89 -4.68 -4.19
CA ILE A 81 3.62 -5.38 -3.93
C ILE A 81 2.56 -4.74 -4.82
N THR A 82 2.03 -5.50 -5.77
CA THR A 82 0.89 -5.04 -6.56
C THR A 82 -0.39 -5.47 -5.87
N MET A 83 -1.45 -4.67 -6.03
CA MET A 83 -2.65 -4.81 -5.23
C MET A 83 -3.80 -5.48 -5.98
N GLY A 84 -3.49 -6.30 -6.98
CA GLY A 84 -4.53 -6.97 -7.75
C GLY A 84 -4.98 -6.19 -8.97
N CYS A 85 -4.16 -5.26 -9.44
CA CYS A 85 -4.46 -4.54 -10.67
C CYS A 85 -4.27 -5.49 -11.85
N ASN A 86 -5.29 -5.65 -12.67
CA ASN A 86 -5.19 -6.43 -13.91
C ASN A 86 -4.43 -5.70 -15.00
N VAL A 87 -3.63 -4.75 -14.63
CA VAL A 87 -2.88 -3.93 -15.56
C VAL A 87 -1.45 -4.40 -15.55
N ALA A 88 -0.84 -4.46 -16.72
CA ALA A 88 0.57 -4.70 -16.82
C ALA A 88 1.28 -3.55 -16.08
N CYS A 89 1.65 -3.79 -14.85
CA CYS A 89 2.46 -2.83 -14.11
C CYS A 89 3.79 -2.72 -14.82
N PRO A 90 4.28 -1.50 -15.09
CA PRO A 90 5.59 -1.34 -15.67
C PRO A 90 6.63 -2.00 -14.79
N TYR A 91 7.70 -2.46 -15.40
CA TYR A 91 8.80 -3.08 -14.69
C TYR A 91 9.43 -2.08 -13.73
N LEU A 92 9.48 -2.43 -12.46
CA LEU A 92 10.22 -1.70 -11.44
C LEU A 92 11.35 -2.59 -10.94
N PRO A 93 12.60 -2.14 -11.00
CA PRO A 93 13.68 -2.93 -10.43
C PRO A 93 13.45 -3.20 -8.96
N CYS A 94 13.52 -4.46 -8.56
CA CYS A 94 13.32 -4.84 -7.16
C CYS A 94 13.91 -6.23 -6.94
N LYS A 95 14.10 -6.58 -5.66
CA LYS A 95 14.61 -7.91 -5.29
C LYS A 95 13.51 -8.93 -5.19
N HIS A 96 12.29 -8.49 -4.85
CA HIS A 96 11.14 -9.38 -4.68
C HIS A 96 9.88 -8.66 -5.13
N ARG A 97 9.01 -9.37 -5.83
CA ARG A 97 7.73 -8.84 -6.31
C ARG A 97 6.64 -9.87 -6.07
N GLU A 98 5.50 -9.40 -5.56
CA GLU A 98 4.32 -10.27 -5.41
C GLU A 98 3.05 -9.47 -5.64
N ASP A 99 1.96 -10.17 -5.96
CA ASP A 99 0.64 -9.57 -6.14
C ASP A 99 -0.30 -10.08 -5.05
N TRP A 100 -1.01 -9.16 -4.39
CA TRP A 100 -1.94 -9.55 -3.32
C TRP A 100 -3.35 -9.87 -3.81
N GLY A 101 -3.66 -9.60 -5.08
CA GLY A 101 -4.92 -10.04 -5.67
C GLY A 101 -6.18 -9.50 -5.01
N LEU A 102 -6.14 -8.26 -4.54
CA LEU A 102 -7.27 -7.66 -3.84
C LEU A 102 -8.24 -6.98 -4.80
N ASP A 103 -9.53 -7.15 -4.58
CA ASP A 103 -10.54 -6.45 -5.34
C ASP A 103 -10.58 -4.98 -4.91
N ASP A 104 -10.90 -4.10 -5.87
CA ASP A 104 -11.03 -2.68 -5.62
C ASP A 104 -12.37 -2.41 -4.92
N PRO A 105 -12.37 -1.89 -3.68
CA PRO A 105 -13.62 -1.65 -2.96
C PRO A 105 -14.33 -0.35 -3.36
N THR A 106 -13.75 0.45 -4.25
CA THR A 106 -14.31 1.73 -4.66
C THR A 106 -15.72 1.56 -5.17
N GLY A 107 -16.66 2.33 -4.60
CA GLY A 107 -18.07 2.29 -5.01
C GLY A 107 -18.87 1.15 -4.41
N HIS A 108 -18.29 0.33 -3.53
CA HIS A 108 -18.97 -0.84 -2.94
C HIS A 108 -19.35 -0.52 -1.50
N GLY A 109 -19.64 0.01 -0.79
CA GLY A 109 -20.04 0.24 0.59
C GLY A 109 -18.97 -0.05 1.62
N ASP A 110 -19.25 0.40 2.82
CA ASP A 110 -18.28 0.34 3.92
C ASP A 110 -17.92 -1.10 4.31
N ASP A 111 -18.85 -2.04 4.17
CA ASP A 111 -18.59 -3.45 4.52
C ASP A 111 -17.47 -4.02 3.65
N VAL A 112 -17.52 -3.74 2.35
CA VAL A 112 -16.51 -4.22 1.40
C VAL A 112 -15.19 -3.51 1.66
N PHE A 113 -15.21 -2.21 1.94
CA PHE A 113 -14.02 -1.47 2.33
C PHE A 113 -13.37 -2.06 3.58
N ALA A 114 -14.18 -2.34 4.61
CA ALA A 114 -13.68 -2.90 5.86
C ALA A 114 -13.01 -4.26 5.64
N GLU A 115 -13.61 -5.10 4.80
CA GLU A 115 -13.02 -6.40 4.47
C GLU A 115 -11.67 -6.24 3.75
N THR A 116 -11.60 -5.30 2.82
CA THR A 116 -10.36 -5.01 2.09
C THR A 116 -9.28 -4.49 3.05
N ILE A 117 -9.65 -3.58 3.95
CA ILE A 117 -8.72 -3.04 4.94
C ILE A 117 -8.19 -4.15 5.83
N GLN A 118 -9.05 -5.05 6.29
CA GLN A 118 -8.62 -6.18 7.12
C GLN A 118 -7.70 -7.13 6.37
N ALA A 119 -7.98 -7.39 5.09
CA ALA A 119 -7.11 -8.23 4.26
C ALA A 119 -5.73 -7.60 4.12
N ILE A 120 -5.67 -6.29 3.89
CA ILE A 120 -4.40 -5.57 3.80
C ILE A 120 -3.66 -5.63 5.15
N HIS A 121 -4.37 -5.42 6.24
CA HIS A 121 -3.80 -5.50 7.59
C HIS A 121 -3.12 -6.86 7.82
N ARG A 122 -3.81 -7.95 7.52
CA ARG A 122 -3.26 -9.30 7.66
C ARG A 122 -2.04 -9.51 6.76
N ASN A 123 -2.12 -9.02 5.52
CA ASN A 123 -1.03 -9.16 4.57
C ASN A 123 0.20 -8.35 4.99
N ILE A 124 0.00 -7.18 5.58
CA ILE A 124 1.10 -6.37 6.13
C ILE A 124 1.80 -7.12 7.27
N LEU A 125 1.04 -7.71 8.18
CA LEU A 125 1.62 -8.46 9.29
C LEU A 125 2.37 -9.69 8.80
N ASP A 126 1.83 -10.38 7.81
CA ASP A 126 2.51 -11.52 7.19
C ASP A 126 3.81 -11.09 6.51
N LEU A 127 3.77 -10.01 5.75
CA LEU A 127 4.96 -9.47 5.09
C LEU A 127 6.01 -9.06 6.11
N LYS A 128 5.58 -8.39 7.18
CA LYS A 128 6.48 -8.00 8.27
C LYS A 128 7.21 -9.21 8.84
N GLY A 129 6.49 -10.28 9.13
CA GLY A 129 7.08 -11.51 9.67
C GLY A 129 8.06 -12.16 8.69
N ARG A 130 7.71 -12.18 7.41
CA ARG A 130 8.60 -12.75 6.39
C ARG A 130 9.89 -11.94 6.25
N ILE A 131 9.80 -10.61 6.29
CA ILE A 131 10.98 -9.75 6.21
C ILE A 131 11.85 -9.93 7.45
N GLN A 132 11.26 -10.02 8.65
CA GLN A 132 12.01 -10.26 9.88
C GLN A 132 12.81 -11.56 9.81
N ASN A 133 12.26 -12.59 9.20
CA ASN A 133 12.93 -13.87 9.07
C ASN A 133 14.04 -13.88 8.02
N MET A 134 14.08 -12.86 7.16
CA MET A 134 15.08 -12.75 6.10
C MET A 134 16.34 -11.99 6.53
N ILE A 135 16.28 -11.28 7.65
CA ILE A 135 17.37 -10.41 8.11
C ILE A 135 17.99 -10.87 9.42
#